data_092adb1cdc96ddbfbd010bcc97514355
#
_entry.id   092adb1cdc96ddbfbd010bcc97514355
#
_cell.length_a   1.000
_cell.length_b   1.000
_cell.length_c   1.000
_cell.angle_alpha   90.00
_cell.angle_beta   90.00
_cell.angle_gamma   90.00
#
_symmetry.space_group_name_H-M   'P 1'
#
loop_
_entity.id
_entity.type
_entity.pdbx_description
1 polymer ?
#
loop_
_entity_poly.entity_id
_entity_poly.type
_entity_poly.pdbx_seq_one_letter_code
_entity_poly.pdbx_strand_id
1 'polypeptide(L)'
;QFTDIVQAVARRLGEAMGLDRCSIFLAEKGGRSARLVASFEDPSIRNHMVDLDRYPELRRALETGQTVVIADAASDPGLQAVQKALNDRKVKSITVVPIKWKGAAIGAIFLRTFRDGQAFADGDIRFVEVVASLTAKALRNAHRIERLQQRVGGDAAFDPQQAVLAEFLRRLLTQAAAKGGRVSMAQATQEELDRLVGVTLTVLAQEADLH
;
A
#
# COMPACT_ATOMS: atom_id res chain seq x y z
N GLN A 1 4.57 -6.01 -7.26
CA GLN A 1 5.19 -5.12 -6.26
C GLN A 1 4.19 -4.58 -5.23
N PHE A 2 3.11 -3.91 -5.67
CA PHE A 2 2.06 -3.42 -4.77
C PHE A 2 1.40 -4.55 -3.98
N THR A 3 0.95 -5.59 -4.67
CA THR A 3 0.31 -6.77 -4.10
C THR A 3 1.21 -7.50 -3.11
N ASP A 4 2.51 -7.55 -3.39
CA ASP A 4 3.49 -8.22 -2.54
C ASP A 4 3.68 -7.49 -1.20
N ILE A 5 3.66 -6.15 -1.22
CA ILE A 5 3.76 -5.32 -0.01
C ILE A 5 2.59 -5.59 0.92
N VAL A 6 1.35 -5.47 0.41
CA VAL A 6 0.15 -5.63 1.25
C VAL A 6 0.00 -7.07 1.75
N GLN A 7 0.34 -8.07 0.93
CA GLN A 7 0.31 -9.47 1.35
C GLN A 7 1.37 -9.78 2.40
N ALA A 8 2.58 -9.21 2.28
CA ALA A 8 3.62 -9.36 3.27
C ALA A 8 3.23 -8.73 4.61
N VAL A 9 2.60 -7.55 4.59
CA VAL A 9 2.11 -6.87 5.81
C VAL A 9 1.02 -7.72 6.49
N ALA A 10 0.01 -8.17 5.75
CA ALA A 10 -1.08 -8.99 6.30
C ALA A 10 -0.55 -10.27 6.94
N ARG A 11 0.36 -10.98 6.26
CA ARG A 11 0.98 -12.20 6.76
C ARG A 11 1.80 -11.95 8.02
N ARG A 12 2.71 -10.98 8.00
CA ARG A 12 3.59 -10.70 9.14
C ARG A 12 2.84 -10.23 10.38
N LEU A 13 1.78 -9.43 10.21
CA LEU A 13 0.91 -9.05 11.32
C LEU A 13 0.15 -10.27 11.87
N GLY A 14 -0.42 -11.09 10.99
CA GLY A 14 -1.12 -12.31 11.39
C GLY A 14 -0.25 -13.25 12.20
N GLU A 15 0.97 -13.51 11.73
CA GLU A 15 1.96 -14.36 12.40
C GLU A 15 2.45 -13.74 13.74
N ALA A 16 2.85 -12.47 13.73
CA ALA A 16 3.45 -11.81 14.89
C ALA A 16 2.47 -11.63 16.06
N MET A 17 1.20 -11.39 15.74
CA MET A 17 0.17 -11.14 16.77
C MET A 17 -0.71 -12.37 17.04
N GLY A 18 -0.48 -13.48 16.36
CA GLY A 18 -1.30 -14.70 16.51
C GLY A 18 -2.77 -14.48 16.15
N LEU A 19 -3.03 -13.75 15.06
CA LEU A 19 -4.38 -13.38 14.66
C LEU A 19 -5.10 -14.53 13.95
N ASP A 20 -6.41 -14.60 14.14
CA ASP A 20 -7.24 -15.50 13.37
C ASP A 20 -7.46 -14.96 11.96
N ARG A 21 -7.60 -13.63 11.80
CA ARG A 21 -7.73 -12.95 10.52
C ARG A 21 -7.07 -11.58 10.51
N CYS A 22 -6.36 -11.30 9.44
CA CYS A 22 -5.82 -10.00 9.12
C CYS A 22 -6.01 -9.71 7.64
N SER A 23 -6.74 -8.64 7.33
CA SER A 23 -7.04 -8.24 5.97
C SER A 23 -6.65 -6.79 5.72
N ILE A 24 -6.25 -6.47 4.49
CA ILE A 24 -5.96 -5.09 4.08
C ILE A 24 -6.95 -4.68 3.01
N PHE A 25 -7.62 -3.57 3.27
CA PHE A 25 -8.56 -2.94 2.37
C PHE A 25 -8.01 -1.62 1.85
N LEU A 26 -8.34 -1.28 0.61
CA LEU A 26 -8.14 0.04 0.04
C LEU A 26 -9.49 0.71 -0.20
N ALA A 27 -9.55 2.00 0.13
CA ALA A 27 -10.74 2.80 -0.13
C ALA A 27 -10.91 3.03 -1.64
N GLU A 28 -12.14 2.87 -2.12
CA GLU A 28 -12.50 3.17 -3.50
C GLU A 28 -13.11 4.58 -3.60
N LYS A 29 -13.00 5.18 -4.78
CA LYS A 29 -13.62 6.48 -5.08
C LYS A 29 -15.13 6.38 -4.90
N GLY A 30 -15.71 7.38 -4.22
CA GLY A 30 -17.15 7.42 -3.96
C GLY A 30 -17.57 6.98 -2.57
N GLY A 31 -16.68 6.40 -1.75
CA GLY A 31 -16.91 6.13 -0.32
C GLY A 31 -17.93 5.04 0.02
N ARG A 32 -18.40 4.26 -0.99
CA ARG A 32 -19.40 3.19 -0.79
C ARG A 32 -18.82 1.80 -0.79
N SER A 33 -17.62 1.67 -1.29
CA SER A 33 -16.95 0.37 -1.43
C SER A 33 -15.48 0.45 -1.04
N ALA A 34 -14.93 -0.69 -0.69
CA ALA A 34 -13.51 -0.88 -0.49
C ALA A 34 -13.06 -2.14 -1.22
N ARG A 35 -11.79 -2.22 -1.51
CA ARG A 35 -11.19 -3.36 -2.18
C ARG A 35 -10.33 -4.15 -1.19
N LEU A 36 -10.66 -5.40 -0.96
CA LEU A 36 -9.83 -6.35 -0.24
C LEU A 36 -8.64 -6.73 -1.12
N VAL A 37 -7.46 -6.31 -0.74
CA VAL A 37 -6.23 -6.48 -1.55
C VAL A 37 -5.27 -7.50 -0.98
N ALA A 38 -5.39 -7.83 0.31
CA ALA A 38 -4.61 -8.88 0.96
C ALA A 38 -5.37 -9.50 2.12
N SER A 39 -5.15 -10.79 2.33
CA SER A 39 -5.71 -11.57 3.44
C SER A 39 -4.64 -12.54 3.96
N PHE A 40 -4.50 -12.60 5.28
CA PHE A 40 -3.63 -13.55 5.95
C PHE A 40 -4.15 -14.97 5.88
N GLU A 41 -5.44 -15.13 6.16
CA GLU A 41 -6.13 -16.43 6.18
C GLU A 41 -6.33 -17.05 4.81
N ASP A 42 -6.42 -16.22 3.76
CA ASP A 42 -6.55 -16.67 2.38
C ASP A 42 -5.72 -15.81 1.43
N PRO A 43 -4.46 -16.17 1.21
CA PRO A 43 -3.56 -15.43 0.32
C PRO A 43 -3.98 -15.43 -1.16
N SER A 44 -4.95 -16.26 -1.55
CA SER A 44 -5.48 -16.30 -2.91
C SER A 44 -6.46 -15.17 -3.20
N ILE A 45 -7.09 -14.61 -2.16
CA ILE A 45 -8.02 -13.49 -2.30
C ILE A 45 -7.26 -12.24 -2.74
N ARG A 46 -7.65 -11.71 -3.89
CA ARG A 46 -7.07 -10.49 -4.46
C ARG A 46 -8.15 -9.64 -5.11
N ASN A 47 -8.08 -8.33 -4.86
CA ASN A 47 -8.95 -7.35 -5.53
C ASN A 47 -10.46 -7.62 -5.41
N HIS A 48 -10.90 -8.19 -4.28
CA HIS A 48 -12.32 -8.43 -4.04
C HIS A 48 -13.00 -7.16 -3.54
N MET A 49 -14.03 -6.72 -4.27
CA MET A 49 -14.81 -5.54 -3.88
C MET A 49 -15.79 -5.87 -2.77
N VAL A 50 -15.84 -5.03 -1.75
CA VAL A 50 -16.80 -5.14 -0.64
C VAL A 50 -17.65 -3.88 -0.56
N ASP A 51 -18.92 -4.05 -0.21
CA ASP A 51 -19.85 -2.98 0.08
C ASP A 51 -19.67 -2.56 1.55
N LEU A 52 -19.40 -1.28 1.78
CA LEU A 52 -19.17 -0.73 3.12
C LEU A 52 -20.43 -0.71 3.99
N ASP A 53 -21.63 -0.86 3.42
CA ASP A 53 -22.86 -1.05 4.20
C ASP A 53 -22.85 -2.36 5.00
N ARG A 54 -22.06 -3.33 4.54
CA ARG A 54 -21.87 -4.63 5.22
C ARG A 54 -20.70 -4.63 6.21
N TYR A 55 -19.92 -3.53 6.28
CA TYR A 55 -18.73 -3.36 7.11
C TYR A 55 -18.75 -1.97 7.76
N PRO A 56 -19.70 -1.68 8.66
CA PRO A 56 -19.86 -0.36 9.28
C PRO A 56 -18.62 0.09 10.05
N GLU A 57 -17.89 -0.83 10.67
CA GLU A 57 -16.63 -0.58 11.36
C GLU A 57 -15.52 -0.14 10.40
N LEU A 58 -15.44 -0.75 9.23
CA LEU A 58 -14.49 -0.38 8.17
C LEU A 58 -14.86 0.98 7.59
N ARG A 59 -16.13 1.22 7.31
CA ARG A 59 -16.63 2.53 6.87
C ARG A 59 -16.23 3.61 7.85
N ARG A 60 -16.52 3.42 9.14
CA ARG A 60 -16.20 4.38 10.19
C ARG A 60 -14.70 4.71 10.25
N ALA A 61 -13.82 3.71 10.15
CA ALA A 61 -12.38 3.94 10.14
C ALA A 61 -11.94 4.73 8.89
N LEU A 62 -12.50 4.44 7.72
CA LEU A 62 -12.16 5.13 6.47
C LEU A 62 -12.67 6.59 6.46
N GLU A 63 -13.87 6.84 6.97
CA GLU A 63 -14.48 8.19 7.01
C GLU A 63 -13.82 9.09 8.05
N THR A 64 -13.55 8.56 9.24
CA THR A 64 -13.02 9.35 10.36
C THR A 64 -11.49 9.43 10.38
N GLY A 65 -10.81 8.49 9.73
CA GLY A 65 -9.35 8.34 9.85
C GLY A 65 -8.90 7.96 11.27
N GLN A 66 -9.81 7.43 12.11
CA GLN A 66 -9.55 6.99 13.48
C GLN A 66 -9.55 5.47 13.56
N THR A 67 -8.72 4.93 14.45
CA THR A 67 -8.75 3.52 14.77
C THR A 67 -10.08 3.17 15.46
N VAL A 68 -10.73 2.10 14.97
CA VAL A 68 -11.97 1.57 15.55
C VAL A 68 -11.65 0.29 16.31
N VAL A 69 -11.97 0.26 17.59
CA VAL A 69 -11.76 -0.90 18.46
C VAL A 69 -13.12 -1.37 18.98
N ILE A 70 -13.44 -2.61 18.67
CA ILE A 70 -14.66 -3.30 19.11
C ILE A 70 -14.24 -4.53 19.90
N ALA A 71 -14.26 -4.41 21.21
CA ALA A 71 -13.83 -5.48 22.13
C ALA A 71 -14.79 -6.66 22.15
N ASP A 72 -16.09 -6.39 22.00
CA ASP A 72 -17.14 -7.41 21.91
C ASP A 72 -18.06 -7.08 20.73
N ALA A 73 -17.90 -7.82 19.65
CA ALA A 73 -18.71 -7.65 18.44
C ALA A 73 -20.18 -8.02 18.65
N ALA A 74 -20.50 -8.87 19.63
CA ALA A 74 -21.86 -9.31 19.90
C ALA A 74 -22.73 -8.21 20.54
N SER A 75 -22.13 -7.31 21.31
CA SER A 75 -22.84 -6.28 22.07
C SER A 75 -22.66 -4.85 21.50
N ASP A 76 -21.82 -4.67 20.47
CA ASP A 76 -21.54 -3.33 19.94
C ASP A 76 -22.75 -2.73 19.20
N PRO A 77 -23.24 -1.55 19.62
CA PRO A 77 -24.42 -0.91 19.01
C PRO A 77 -24.21 -0.53 17.54
N GLY A 78 -22.98 -0.23 17.14
CA GLY A 78 -22.63 0.14 15.78
C GLY A 78 -22.68 -1.03 14.78
N LEU A 79 -22.75 -2.26 15.29
CA LEU A 79 -22.78 -3.49 14.50
C LEU A 79 -24.16 -4.16 14.41
N GLN A 80 -25.21 -3.57 14.97
CA GLN A 80 -26.54 -4.19 15.04
C GLN A 80 -27.07 -4.64 13.66
N ALA A 81 -26.87 -3.81 12.63
CA ALA A 81 -27.32 -4.11 11.27
C ALA A 81 -26.66 -5.35 10.64
N VAL A 82 -25.47 -5.72 11.12
CA VAL A 82 -24.68 -6.85 10.60
C VAL A 82 -24.50 -7.97 11.61
N GLN A 83 -25.18 -7.88 12.77
CA GLN A 83 -25.01 -8.77 13.93
C GLN A 83 -25.18 -10.25 13.57
N LYS A 84 -26.20 -10.57 12.75
CA LYS A 84 -26.44 -11.96 12.31
C LYS A 84 -25.23 -12.52 11.56
N ALA A 85 -24.68 -11.77 10.63
CA ALA A 85 -23.53 -12.20 9.83
C ALA A 85 -22.27 -12.37 10.69
N LEU A 86 -22.09 -11.54 11.75
CA LEU A 86 -20.97 -11.65 12.69
C LEU A 86 -21.12 -12.87 13.59
N ASN A 87 -22.32 -13.12 14.09
CA ASN A 87 -22.64 -14.28 14.93
C ASN A 87 -22.45 -15.59 14.15
N ASP A 88 -22.93 -15.67 12.91
CA ASP A 88 -22.75 -16.83 12.04
C ASP A 88 -21.26 -17.13 11.80
N ARG A 89 -20.42 -16.11 11.78
CA ARG A 89 -18.96 -16.20 11.64
C ARG A 89 -18.20 -16.33 12.94
N LYS A 90 -18.89 -16.29 14.09
CA LYS A 90 -18.31 -16.37 15.44
C LYS A 90 -17.24 -15.31 15.73
N VAL A 91 -17.37 -14.12 15.16
CA VAL A 91 -16.45 -13.00 15.38
C VAL A 91 -16.64 -12.47 16.80
N LYS A 92 -15.55 -12.36 17.56
CA LYS A 92 -15.54 -11.89 18.95
C LYS A 92 -15.08 -10.44 19.06
N SER A 93 -13.96 -10.09 18.48
CA SER A 93 -13.47 -8.73 18.50
C SER A 93 -13.02 -8.28 17.11
N ILE A 94 -13.06 -6.96 16.89
CA ILE A 94 -12.67 -6.33 15.65
C ILE A 94 -11.83 -5.09 15.96
N THR A 95 -10.70 -4.95 15.29
CA THR A 95 -9.93 -3.71 15.30
C THR A 95 -9.63 -3.30 13.85
N VAL A 96 -9.93 -2.05 13.54
CA VAL A 96 -9.70 -1.48 12.21
C VAL A 96 -8.77 -0.28 12.35
N VAL A 97 -7.59 -0.38 11.76
CA VAL A 97 -6.58 0.68 11.80
C VAL A 97 -6.46 1.32 10.43
N PRO A 98 -6.79 2.61 10.27
CA PRO A 98 -6.74 3.27 8.97
C PRO A 98 -5.30 3.45 8.49
N ILE A 99 -5.08 3.21 7.19
CA ILE A 99 -3.86 3.53 6.47
C ILE A 99 -4.04 4.95 5.92
N LYS A 100 -3.30 5.92 6.45
CA LYS A 100 -3.48 7.35 6.13
C LYS A 100 -2.35 7.90 5.29
N TRP A 101 -2.72 8.75 4.34
CA TRP A 101 -1.79 9.56 3.57
C TRP A 101 -2.26 11.01 3.52
N LYS A 102 -1.41 11.94 3.96
CA LYS A 102 -1.73 13.39 4.02
C LYS A 102 -3.07 13.66 4.72
N GLY A 103 -3.34 12.97 5.82
CA GLY A 103 -4.56 13.14 6.62
C GLY A 103 -5.79 12.36 6.13
N ALA A 104 -5.80 11.86 4.91
CA ALA A 104 -6.91 11.06 4.38
C ALA A 104 -6.65 9.56 4.54
N ALA A 105 -7.69 8.80 4.88
CA ALA A 105 -7.62 7.34 4.90
C ALA A 105 -7.66 6.81 3.46
N ILE A 106 -6.60 6.13 3.04
CA ILE A 106 -6.48 5.48 1.73
C ILE A 106 -6.78 4.00 1.78
N GLY A 107 -6.91 3.45 2.96
CA GLY A 107 -7.20 2.06 3.22
C GLY A 107 -7.27 1.77 4.72
N ALA A 108 -7.34 0.51 5.08
CA ALA A 108 -7.32 0.07 6.47
C ALA A 108 -6.75 -1.34 6.61
N ILE A 109 -6.13 -1.58 7.77
CA ILE A 109 -5.77 -2.91 8.27
C ILE A 109 -6.91 -3.37 9.17
N PHE A 110 -7.48 -4.52 8.87
CA PHE A 110 -8.66 -5.08 9.52
C PHE A 110 -8.27 -6.35 10.26
N LEU A 111 -8.39 -6.34 11.59
CA LEU A 111 -8.03 -7.43 12.47
C LEU A 111 -9.28 -8.03 13.11
N ARG A 112 -9.40 -9.35 13.11
CA ARG A 112 -10.48 -10.09 13.77
C ARG A 112 -9.95 -11.19 14.63
N THR A 113 -10.60 -11.40 15.77
CA THR A 113 -10.40 -12.57 16.62
C THR A 113 -11.70 -13.34 16.79
N PHE A 114 -11.58 -14.65 16.97
CA PHE A 114 -12.68 -15.56 17.24
C PHE A 114 -12.61 -16.13 18.66
N ARG A 115 -11.63 -15.67 19.46
CA ARG A 115 -11.38 -16.13 20.82
C ARG A 115 -11.92 -15.14 21.83
N ASP A 116 -12.58 -15.65 22.87
CA ASP A 116 -13.04 -14.84 23.97
C ASP A 116 -11.84 -14.27 24.76
N GLY A 117 -11.96 -13.04 25.22
CA GLY A 117 -10.98 -12.38 26.09
C GLY A 117 -9.71 -11.88 25.39
N GLN A 118 -9.60 -12.01 24.08
CA GLN A 118 -8.45 -11.51 23.31
C GLN A 118 -8.72 -10.10 22.76
N ALA A 119 -8.88 -9.13 23.65
CA ALA A 119 -8.83 -7.72 23.26
C ALA A 119 -7.37 -7.33 23.03
N PHE A 120 -7.14 -6.52 21.99
CA PHE A 120 -5.80 -5.96 21.76
C PHE A 120 -5.47 -4.94 22.83
N ALA A 121 -4.28 -5.06 23.42
CA ALA A 121 -3.76 -4.04 24.32
C ALA A 121 -3.43 -2.75 23.55
N ASP A 122 -3.41 -1.61 24.24
CA ASP A 122 -3.07 -0.31 23.62
C ASP A 122 -1.70 -0.33 22.93
N GLY A 123 -0.75 -1.13 23.43
CA GLY A 123 0.55 -1.33 22.81
C GLY A 123 0.48 -2.04 21.46
N ASP A 124 -0.41 -3.05 21.35
CA ASP A 124 -0.62 -3.79 20.11
C ASP A 124 -1.27 -2.89 19.05
N ILE A 125 -2.25 -2.10 19.45
CA ILE A 125 -2.93 -1.13 18.58
C ILE A 125 -1.92 -0.11 18.05
N ARG A 126 -1.10 0.48 18.92
CA ARG A 126 -0.04 1.42 18.51
C ARG A 126 0.96 0.78 17.56
N PHE A 127 1.33 -0.45 17.76
CA PHE A 127 2.19 -1.19 16.85
C PHE A 127 1.55 -1.31 15.45
N VAL A 128 0.27 -1.68 15.37
CA VAL A 128 -0.43 -1.76 14.09
C VAL A 128 -0.58 -0.39 13.43
N GLU A 129 -0.78 0.68 14.20
CA GLU A 129 -0.82 2.06 13.70
C GLU A 129 0.51 2.48 13.06
N VAL A 130 1.64 2.10 13.67
CA VAL A 130 2.98 2.33 13.08
C VAL A 130 3.12 1.53 11.77
N VAL A 131 2.72 0.26 11.77
CA VAL A 131 2.73 -0.58 10.55
C VAL A 131 1.85 0.03 9.47
N ALA A 132 0.66 0.54 9.81
CA ALA A 132 -0.23 1.23 8.85
C ALA A 132 0.42 2.47 8.24
N SER A 133 1.12 3.27 9.06
CA SER A 133 1.86 4.45 8.59
C SER A 133 3.00 4.08 7.63
N LEU A 134 3.76 3.04 7.94
CA LEU A 134 4.83 2.54 7.07
C LEU A 134 4.25 1.94 5.78
N THR A 135 3.12 1.23 5.87
CA THR A 135 2.41 0.69 4.70
C THR A 135 1.95 1.82 3.76
N ALA A 136 1.42 2.92 4.29
CA ALA A 136 1.02 4.07 3.48
C ALA A 136 2.20 4.62 2.66
N LYS A 137 3.37 4.77 3.28
CA LYS A 137 4.60 5.23 2.60
C LYS A 137 5.04 4.24 1.51
N ALA A 138 5.05 2.94 1.83
CA ALA A 138 5.43 1.89 0.89
C ALA A 138 4.49 1.83 -0.33
N LEU A 139 3.17 1.94 -0.11
CA LEU A 139 2.18 1.96 -1.18
C LEU A 139 2.34 3.17 -2.10
N ARG A 140 2.59 4.34 -1.54
CA ARG A 140 2.84 5.56 -2.32
C ARG A 140 4.11 5.45 -3.16
N ASN A 141 5.17 4.92 -2.58
CA ASN A 141 6.42 4.71 -3.32
C ASN A 141 6.23 3.69 -4.46
N ALA A 142 5.56 2.57 -4.20
CA ALA A 142 5.27 1.58 -5.22
C ALA A 142 4.42 2.17 -6.37
N HIS A 143 3.37 2.93 -6.06
CA HIS A 143 2.54 3.59 -7.05
C HIS A 143 3.32 4.64 -7.87
N ARG A 144 4.21 5.40 -7.23
CA ARG A 144 5.10 6.35 -7.92
C ARG A 144 6.02 5.62 -8.90
N ILE A 145 6.63 4.53 -8.45
CA ILE A 145 7.51 3.71 -9.30
C ILE A 145 6.74 3.12 -10.48
N GLU A 146 5.56 2.55 -10.26
CA GLU A 146 4.71 2.00 -11.32
C GLU A 146 4.31 3.06 -12.35
N ARG A 147 3.94 4.26 -11.89
CA ARG A 147 3.63 5.38 -12.80
C ARG A 147 4.84 5.82 -13.63
N LEU A 148 6.02 5.85 -13.03
CA LEU A 148 7.25 6.16 -13.75
C LEU A 148 7.57 5.06 -14.78
N GLN A 149 7.43 3.79 -14.40
CA GLN A 149 7.63 2.66 -15.30
C GLN A 149 6.62 2.64 -16.45
N GLN A 150 5.35 2.98 -16.18
CA GLN A 150 4.31 3.08 -17.22
C GLN A 150 4.57 4.25 -18.18
N ARG A 151 5.10 5.38 -17.71
CA ARG A 151 5.51 6.49 -18.55
C ARG A 151 6.70 6.15 -19.44
N VAL A 152 7.58 5.26 -18.98
CA VAL A 152 8.74 4.77 -19.73
C VAL A 152 8.37 3.60 -20.66
N GLY A 153 7.31 2.85 -20.35
CA GLY A 153 6.89 1.63 -21.09
C GLY A 153 5.60 1.75 -21.89
N GLY A 154 4.81 2.81 -21.73
CA GLY A 154 3.61 3.03 -22.54
C GLY A 154 3.91 3.88 -23.77
N ASP A 155 3.16 3.68 -24.85
CA ASP A 155 3.17 4.44 -26.12
C ASP A 155 3.05 5.98 -25.94
N ALA A 156 3.93 6.55 -25.12
CA ALA A 156 4.29 7.93 -25.22
C ALA A 156 5.04 8.04 -26.55
N ALA A 157 4.57 8.90 -27.44
CA ALA A 157 5.26 9.28 -28.64
C ALA A 157 6.77 9.25 -28.35
N PHE A 158 7.47 8.39 -29.08
CA PHE A 158 8.88 8.10 -28.96
C PHE A 158 9.65 9.40 -28.71
N ASP A 159 9.94 9.70 -27.45
CA ASP A 159 10.81 10.81 -27.07
C ASP A 159 12.24 10.31 -27.21
N PRO A 160 12.97 10.74 -28.22
CA PRO A 160 14.34 10.29 -28.46
C PRO A 160 15.25 10.54 -27.27
N GLN A 161 14.95 11.55 -26.45
CA GLN A 161 15.73 11.91 -25.26
C GLN A 161 15.54 10.90 -24.12
N GLN A 162 14.31 10.45 -23.90
CA GLN A 162 14.03 9.41 -22.89
C GLN A 162 14.61 8.05 -23.29
N ALA A 163 14.59 7.71 -24.57
CA ALA A 163 15.20 6.50 -25.07
C ALA A 163 16.73 6.50 -24.89
N VAL A 164 17.39 7.64 -25.12
CA VAL A 164 18.83 7.80 -24.91
C VAL A 164 19.19 7.65 -23.43
N LEU A 165 18.41 8.26 -22.51
CA LEU A 165 18.63 8.14 -21.08
C LEU A 165 18.43 6.70 -20.60
N ALA A 166 17.36 6.03 -21.04
CA ALA A 166 17.08 4.65 -20.68
C ALA A 166 18.20 3.69 -21.14
N GLU A 167 18.68 3.88 -22.37
CA GLU A 167 19.78 3.08 -22.92
C GLU A 167 21.11 3.36 -22.21
N PHE A 168 21.38 4.61 -21.86
CA PHE A 168 22.55 5.00 -21.08
C PHE A 168 22.55 4.37 -19.69
N LEU A 169 21.41 4.45 -18.97
CA LEU A 169 21.25 3.83 -17.66
C LEU A 169 21.37 2.30 -17.74
N ARG A 170 20.81 1.68 -18.77
CA ARG A 170 20.94 0.24 -19.01
C ARG A 170 22.41 -0.15 -19.20
N ARG A 171 23.18 0.59 -19.98
CA ARG A 171 24.62 0.35 -20.19
C ARG A 171 25.41 0.53 -18.91
N LEU A 172 25.16 1.58 -18.12
CA LEU A 172 25.81 1.80 -16.84
C LEU A 172 25.57 0.63 -15.87
N LEU A 173 24.31 0.19 -15.76
CA LEU A 173 23.95 -0.93 -14.88
C LEU A 173 24.59 -2.25 -15.33
N THR A 174 24.66 -2.49 -16.64
CA THR A 174 25.32 -3.69 -17.20
C THR A 174 26.83 -3.66 -16.94
N GLN A 175 27.47 -2.51 -17.10
CA GLN A 175 28.90 -2.35 -16.80
C GLN A 175 29.21 -2.45 -15.30
N ALA A 176 28.32 -1.91 -14.45
CA ALA A 176 28.45 -2.03 -13.00
C ALA A 176 28.35 -3.51 -12.55
N ALA A 177 27.44 -4.27 -13.11
CA ALA A 177 27.30 -5.69 -12.85
C ALA A 177 28.52 -6.50 -13.31
N ALA A 178 29.11 -6.15 -14.47
CA ALA A 178 30.28 -6.82 -15.03
C ALA A 178 31.61 -6.51 -14.30
N LYS A 179 31.70 -5.39 -13.59
CA LYS A 179 32.93 -4.89 -12.94
C LYS A 179 32.88 -4.83 -11.41
N GLY A 180 32.04 -5.63 -10.77
CA GLY A 180 31.99 -5.71 -9.30
C GLY A 180 31.56 -4.43 -8.59
N GLY A 181 30.67 -3.64 -9.18
CA GLY A 181 29.96 -2.56 -8.51
C GLY A 181 30.60 -1.17 -8.55
N ARG A 182 31.67 -0.96 -9.29
CA ARG A 182 32.24 0.38 -9.50
C ARG A 182 31.90 0.90 -10.90
N VAL A 183 31.01 1.90 -10.96
CA VAL A 183 30.70 2.64 -12.18
C VAL A 183 31.78 3.72 -12.39
N SER A 184 32.51 3.64 -13.50
CA SER A 184 33.47 4.67 -13.88
C SER A 184 32.84 5.58 -14.95
N MET A 185 32.64 6.84 -14.60
CA MET A 185 32.20 7.90 -15.54
C MET A 185 33.28 8.25 -16.58
N ALA A 186 34.49 7.76 -16.43
CA ALA A 186 35.63 8.05 -17.31
C ALA A 186 35.53 7.45 -18.73
N GLN A 187 34.49 6.67 -19.02
CA GLN A 187 34.25 6.04 -20.33
C GLN A 187 33.09 6.66 -21.11
N ALA A 188 32.38 7.65 -20.55
CA ALA A 188 31.36 8.37 -21.25
C ALA A 188 32.00 9.39 -22.19
N THR A 189 31.50 9.49 -23.42
CA THR A 189 31.93 10.55 -24.34
C THR A 189 31.36 11.89 -23.88
N GLN A 190 32.02 12.98 -24.22
CA GLN A 190 31.55 14.33 -23.90
C GLN A 190 30.12 14.58 -24.44
N GLU A 191 29.84 14.05 -25.63
CA GLU A 191 28.52 14.15 -26.26
C GLU A 191 27.42 13.39 -25.48
N GLU A 192 27.75 12.22 -24.90
CA GLU A 192 26.83 11.47 -24.04
C GLU A 192 26.58 12.19 -22.72
N LEU A 193 27.60 12.82 -22.15
CA LEU A 193 27.48 13.64 -20.93
C LEU A 193 26.62 14.89 -21.17
N ASP A 194 26.82 15.60 -22.28
CA ASP A 194 26.06 16.80 -22.63
C ASP A 194 24.57 16.46 -22.88
N ARG A 195 24.29 15.34 -23.53
CA ARG A 195 22.92 14.82 -23.68
C ARG A 195 22.28 14.46 -22.35
N LEU A 196 23.04 13.82 -21.45
CA LEU A 196 22.55 13.46 -20.12
C LEU A 196 22.19 14.70 -19.30
N VAL A 197 23.04 15.74 -19.31
CA VAL A 197 22.81 17.02 -18.63
C VAL A 197 21.55 17.69 -19.19
N GLY A 198 21.39 17.73 -20.52
CA GLY A 198 20.21 18.32 -21.15
C GLY A 198 18.90 17.63 -20.74
N VAL A 199 18.87 16.29 -20.71
CA VAL A 199 17.71 15.51 -20.29
C VAL A 199 17.41 15.71 -18.79
N THR A 200 18.44 15.72 -17.95
CA THR A 200 18.29 15.93 -16.51
C THR A 200 17.71 17.32 -16.21
N LEU A 201 18.20 18.36 -16.88
CA LEU A 201 17.66 19.71 -16.75
C LEU A 201 16.20 19.82 -17.21
N THR A 202 15.83 19.15 -18.29
CA THR A 202 14.44 19.12 -18.78
C THR A 202 13.50 18.43 -17.78
N VAL A 203 13.91 17.31 -17.19
CA VAL A 203 13.13 16.58 -16.19
C VAL A 203 12.96 17.42 -14.91
N LEU A 204 14.01 18.08 -14.46
CA LEU A 204 13.95 18.96 -13.29
C LEU A 204 13.08 20.18 -13.52
N ALA A 205 13.10 20.79 -14.70
CA ALA A 205 12.22 21.89 -15.07
C ALA A 205 10.74 21.48 -15.07
N GLN A 206 10.42 20.30 -15.61
CA GLN A 206 9.05 19.77 -15.59
C GLN A 206 8.55 19.41 -14.18
N GLU A 207 9.43 19.04 -13.24
CA GLU A 207 9.06 18.84 -11.83
C GLU A 207 8.87 20.15 -11.08
N ALA A 208 9.58 21.21 -11.45
CA ALA A 208 9.42 22.53 -10.84
C ALA A 208 8.10 23.24 -11.24
N ASP A 209 7.59 22.99 -12.45
CA ASP A 209 6.30 23.52 -12.93
C ASP A 209 5.07 22.80 -12.35
N LEU A 210 5.27 21.74 -11.53
CA LEU A 210 4.21 20.94 -10.90
C LEU A 210 4.02 21.28 -9.40
N HIS A 211 4.64 22.33 -8.90
CA HIS A 211 4.47 22.92 -7.57
C HIS A 211 3.89 24.31 -7.65
#